data_e80d328dc373a4c15017ff8143556dc8
#
_entry.id   e80d328dc373a4c15017ff8143556dc8
#
_cell.length_a   1.000
_cell.length_b   1.000
_cell.length_c   1.000
_cell.angle_alpha   90.00
_cell.angle_beta   90.00
_cell.angle_gamma   90.00
#
_symmetry.space_group_name_H-M   'P 1'
#
loop_
_entity.id
_entity.type
_entity.pdbx_description
1 polymer ?
#
loop_
_entity_poly.entity_id
_entity_poly.type
_entity_poly.pdbx_seq_one_letter_code
_entity_poly.pdbx_strand_id
1 'polypeptide(L)'
;MEKYPSLNWVKETDFHKDTADLIRKGGDLVCFFVDDNILYRKIEVGEDTITKLFDNRDVFCLSLRLGANTIIQNEYTMQECVIPLRGEFVNETFLIWDWITQCEHCRSPLTGNYAYPFSVDGHVFKRDLVEKLIGNEDDFVKIKFETPNAFEGRIWDKGWDVSVMPKKMSSFKESLVVNSPLNLVGSSENMSGQKFGVSLEELNQKYLEGFDPDLDDMDFSNIQGCHQEIQLKFKEIANVRSV
;
A
#
# COMPACT_ATOMS: atom_id res chain seq x y z
N MET A 1 -17.15 15.60 -2.41
CA MET A 1 -17.94 14.69 -1.56
C MET A 1 -19.17 14.14 -2.27
N GLU A 2 -19.91 14.93 -3.04
CA GLU A 2 -21.09 14.42 -3.77
C GLU A 2 -20.78 13.37 -4.86
N LYS A 3 -19.59 13.38 -5.43
CA LYS A 3 -19.18 12.49 -6.53
C LYS A 3 -19.06 11.01 -6.11
N TYR A 4 -18.69 10.76 -4.85
CA TYR A 4 -18.49 9.40 -4.32
C TYR A 4 -19.29 9.22 -3.02
N PRO A 5 -20.62 9.09 -3.09
CA PRO A 5 -21.50 9.05 -1.92
C PRO A 5 -21.34 7.78 -1.08
N SER A 6 -20.72 6.73 -1.64
CA SER A 6 -20.42 5.49 -0.91
C SER A 6 -19.20 5.59 0.00
N LEU A 7 -18.39 6.64 -0.14
CA LEU A 7 -17.22 6.86 0.70
C LEU A 7 -17.56 7.66 1.94
N ASN A 8 -17.02 7.23 3.07
CA ASN A 8 -17.11 7.97 4.32
C ASN A 8 -15.97 9.00 4.38
N TRP A 9 -16.28 10.24 4.07
CA TRP A 9 -15.31 11.34 4.08
C TRP A 9 -15.15 11.89 5.49
N VAL A 10 -13.93 11.80 6.02
CA VAL A 10 -13.56 12.37 7.32
C VAL A 10 -12.62 13.54 7.09
N LYS A 11 -12.98 14.71 7.65
CA LYS A 11 -12.06 15.85 7.63
C LYS A 11 -10.97 15.61 8.66
N GLU A 12 -9.73 15.58 8.20
CA GLU A 12 -8.58 15.50 9.09
C GLU A 12 -8.47 16.72 10.00
N THR A 13 -8.28 16.46 11.28
CA THR A 13 -8.03 17.46 12.31
C THR A 13 -6.76 17.16 13.11
N ASP A 14 -6.48 15.88 13.33
CA ASP A 14 -5.28 15.34 13.95
C ASP A 14 -5.05 13.97 13.31
N PHE A 15 -4.04 13.88 12.45
CA PHE A 15 -3.79 12.69 11.64
C PHE A 15 -3.66 11.42 12.50
N HIS A 16 -2.94 11.50 13.61
CA HIS A 16 -2.75 10.36 14.51
C HIS A 16 -4.08 9.89 15.13
N LYS A 17 -4.81 10.84 15.73
CA LYS A 17 -6.07 10.53 16.40
C LYS A 17 -7.13 10.05 15.42
N ASP A 18 -7.31 10.78 14.33
CA ASP A 18 -8.32 10.48 13.33
C ASP A 18 -8.06 9.10 12.69
N THR A 19 -6.79 8.78 12.37
CA THR A 19 -6.39 7.47 11.85
C THR A 19 -6.64 6.36 12.87
N ALA A 20 -6.21 6.53 14.12
CA ALA A 20 -6.43 5.54 15.18
C ALA A 20 -7.93 5.29 15.43
N ASP A 21 -8.75 6.33 15.42
CA ASP A 21 -10.20 6.24 15.60
C ASP A 21 -10.87 5.52 14.42
N LEU A 22 -10.42 5.76 13.19
CA LEU A 22 -10.92 5.06 12.01
C LEU A 22 -10.57 3.57 12.04
N ILE A 23 -9.34 3.22 12.42
CA ILE A 23 -8.91 1.83 12.56
C ILE A 23 -9.78 1.12 13.59
N ARG A 24 -9.99 1.69 14.79
CA ARG A 24 -10.81 1.10 15.86
C ARG A 24 -12.27 0.90 15.47
N LYS A 25 -12.82 1.78 14.63
CA LYS A 25 -14.20 1.68 14.13
C LYS A 25 -14.36 0.81 12.90
N GLY A 26 -13.25 0.39 12.29
CA GLY A 26 -13.24 -0.41 11.08
C GLY A 26 -13.66 -1.86 11.27
N GLY A 27 -13.66 -2.64 10.18
CA GLY A 27 -13.85 -4.09 10.18
C GLY A 27 -12.65 -4.84 10.78
N ASP A 28 -12.65 -6.17 10.68
CA ASP A 28 -11.58 -7.03 11.20
C ASP A 28 -10.28 -6.90 10.40
N LEU A 29 -10.38 -6.41 9.16
CA LEU A 29 -9.27 -6.13 8.28
C LEU A 29 -9.16 -4.63 8.01
N VAL A 30 -7.93 -4.13 7.96
CA VAL A 30 -7.59 -2.74 7.62
C VAL A 30 -6.65 -2.74 6.44
N CYS A 31 -6.94 -1.93 5.43
CA CYS A 31 -6.05 -1.67 4.31
C CYS A 31 -5.81 -0.17 4.19
N PHE A 32 -4.57 0.22 4.04
CA PHE A 32 -4.21 1.60 3.79
C PHE A 32 -3.92 1.81 2.31
N PHE A 33 -4.37 2.94 1.79
CA PHE A 33 -4.04 3.42 0.46
C PHE A 33 -3.59 4.88 0.54
N VAL A 34 -2.64 5.23 -0.28
CA VAL A 34 -2.22 6.60 -0.52
C VAL A 34 -2.79 7.09 -1.86
N ASP A 35 -2.74 8.40 -2.09
CA ASP A 35 -3.42 9.06 -3.20
C ASP A 35 -2.88 8.70 -4.61
N ASP A 36 -1.70 8.10 -4.68
CA ASP A 36 -1.07 7.63 -5.91
C ASP A 36 -1.15 6.10 -6.13
N ASN A 37 -1.96 5.40 -5.33
CA ASN A 37 -2.26 3.99 -5.54
C ASN A 37 -3.32 3.79 -6.63
N ILE A 38 -3.03 2.90 -7.56
CA ILE A 38 -3.97 2.46 -8.60
C ILE A 38 -4.29 0.98 -8.38
N LEU A 39 -5.54 0.67 -8.04
CA LEU A 39 -6.05 -0.71 -8.01
C LEU A 39 -6.41 -1.11 -9.43
N TYR A 40 -5.52 -1.82 -10.12
CA TYR A 40 -5.66 -2.15 -11.54
C TYR A 40 -6.18 -3.57 -11.80
N ARG A 41 -6.29 -4.41 -10.77
CA ARG A 41 -6.90 -5.74 -10.83
C ARG A 41 -7.92 -5.92 -9.72
N LYS A 42 -8.96 -6.70 -9.98
CA LYS A 42 -9.99 -7.03 -8.98
C LYS A 42 -9.46 -8.01 -7.94
N ILE A 43 -9.93 -7.86 -6.71
CA ILE A 43 -9.77 -8.86 -5.66
C ILE A 43 -10.83 -9.95 -5.92
N GLU A 44 -10.39 -11.13 -6.35
CA GLU A 44 -11.30 -12.24 -6.74
C GLU A 44 -11.61 -13.22 -5.60
N VAL A 45 -11.05 -12.96 -4.41
CA VAL A 45 -11.28 -13.78 -3.22
C VAL A 45 -12.15 -13.05 -2.21
N GLY A 46 -13.00 -13.80 -1.50
CA GLY A 46 -13.81 -13.24 -0.43
C GLY A 46 -13.00 -12.95 0.84
N GLU A 47 -13.55 -12.07 1.69
CA GLU A 47 -12.97 -11.68 2.98
C GLU A 47 -12.66 -12.90 3.87
N ASP A 48 -13.53 -13.91 3.91
CA ASP A 48 -13.30 -15.15 4.66
C ASP A 48 -12.01 -15.86 4.25
N THR A 49 -11.64 -15.81 2.98
CA THR A 49 -10.41 -16.44 2.47
C THR A 49 -9.18 -15.68 2.96
N ILE A 50 -9.26 -14.34 2.96
CA ILE A 50 -8.20 -13.48 3.48
C ILE A 50 -8.07 -13.64 5.00
N THR A 51 -9.17 -13.67 5.73
CA THR A 51 -9.18 -13.89 7.18
C THR A 51 -8.54 -15.23 7.54
N LYS A 52 -8.89 -16.30 6.84
CA LYS A 52 -8.28 -17.62 7.03
C LYS A 52 -6.78 -17.65 6.71
N LEU A 53 -6.31 -16.84 5.76
CA LEU A 53 -4.89 -16.69 5.49
C LEU A 53 -4.14 -16.17 6.73
N PHE A 54 -4.66 -15.13 7.36
CA PHE A 54 -4.07 -14.57 8.59
C PHE A 54 -4.12 -15.56 9.76
N ASP A 55 -5.28 -16.19 9.98
CA ASP A 55 -5.50 -17.06 11.13
C ASP A 55 -4.65 -18.34 11.11
N ASN A 56 -4.41 -18.88 9.93
CA ASN A 56 -3.80 -20.22 9.80
C ASN A 56 -2.31 -20.18 9.44
N ARG A 57 -1.73 -19.02 9.14
CA ARG A 57 -0.42 -18.94 8.50
C ARG A 57 0.59 -18.01 9.17
N ASP A 58 0.26 -17.41 10.32
CA ASP A 58 1.14 -16.46 11.01
C ASP A 58 1.55 -15.29 10.11
N VAL A 59 0.57 -14.74 9.37
CA VAL A 59 0.78 -13.67 8.39
C VAL A 59 0.67 -12.31 9.06
N PHE A 60 1.68 -11.47 8.87
CA PHE A 60 1.71 -10.09 9.34
C PHE A 60 0.86 -9.19 8.44
N CYS A 61 1.07 -9.29 7.13
CA CYS A 61 0.31 -8.53 6.15
C CYS A 61 0.08 -9.32 4.86
N LEU A 62 -0.99 -8.96 4.15
CA LEU A 62 -1.23 -9.31 2.75
C LEU A 62 -0.96 -8.08 1.90
N SER A 63 0.11 -8.08 1.13
CA SER A 63 0.43 -7.00 0.21
C SER A 63 -0.39 -7.13 -1.07
N LEU A 64 -1.11 -6.08 -1.45
CA LEU A 64 -1.80 -5.98 -2.73
C LEU A 64 -0.86 -5.47 -3.84
N ARG A 65 0.23 -4.80 -3.46
CA ARG A 65 1.20 -4.22 -4.41
C ARG A 65 2.36 -5.15 -4.77
N LEU A 66 2.57 -6.24 -4.02
CA LEU A 66 3.58 -7.25 -4.32
C LEU A 66 2.94 -8.45 -5.02
N GLY A 67 3.75 -9.18 -5.77
CA GLY A 67 3.39 -10.39 -6.48
C GLY A 67 4.60 -10.93 -7.24
N ALA A 68 4.51 -12.12 -7.83
CA ALA A 68 5.62 -12.70 -8.60
C ALA A 68 6.06 -11.84 -9.80
N ASN A 69 5.24 -10.88 -10.21
CA ASN A 69 5.55 -9.92 -11.26
C ASN A 69 6.36 -8.71 -10.77
N THR A 70 6.40 -8.41 -9.46
CA THR A 70 7.08 -7.21 -8.94
C THR A 70 8.55 -7.49 -8.66
N ILE A 71 9.33 -7.60 -9.74
CA ILE A 71 10.74 -7.97 -9.74
C ILE A 71 11.69 -6.76 -9.75
N ILE A 72 11.16 -5.56 -9.98
CA ILE A 72 11.93 -4.31 -10.04
C ILE A 72 11.65 -3.49 -8.77
N GLN A 73 12.71 -3.06 -8.10
CA GLN A 73 12.64 -2.19 -6.92
C GLN A 73 12.54 -0.72 -7.31
N ASN A 74 13.30 -0.33 -8.31
CA ASN A 74 13.35 1.05 -8.79
C ASN A 74 13.36 1.03 -10.32
N GLU A 75 12.30 1.56 -10.93
CA GLU A 75 12.14 1.53 -12.39
C GLU A 75 13.14 2.46 -13.13
N TYR A 76 13.62 3.52 -12.50
CA TYR A 76 14.57 4.45 -13.13
C TYR A 76 15.98 3.89 -13.19
N THR A 77 16.38 3.15 -12.18
CA THR A 77 17.71 2.51 -12.13
C THR A 77 17.68 1.08 -12.59
N MET A 78 16.48 0.51 -12.85
CA MET A 78 16.24 -0.91 -13.12
C MET A 78 16.86 -1.82 -12.04
N GLN A 79 16.91 -1.33 -10.81
CA GLN A 79 17.36 -2.11 -9.67
C GLN A 79 16.36 -3.24 -9.42
N GLU A 80 16.83 -4.47 -9.43
CA GLU A 80 15.99 -5.64 -9.16
C GLU A 80 15.64 -5.76 -7.68
N CYS A 81 14.43 -6.26 -7.41
CA CYS A 81 14.02 -6.68 -6.08
C CYS A 81 14.78 -7.92 -5.65
N VAL A 82 15.11 -8.00 -4.37
CA VAL A 82 15.50 -9.27 -3.76
C VAL A 82 14.25 -10.09 -3.49
N ILE A 83 13.95 -11.00 -4.41
CA ILE A 83 12.76 -11.86 -4.35
C ILE A 83 12.91 -12.90 -3.23
N PRO A 84 11.83 -13.29 -2.53
CA PRO A 84 11.89 -14.31 -1.51
C PRO A 84 12.40 -15.65 -2.01
N LEU A 85 13.51 -16.14 -1.44
CA LEU A 85 14.16 -17.38 -1.83
C LEU A 85 13.33 -18.63 -1.56
N ARG A 86 12.35 -18.55 -0.65
CA ARG A 86 11.52 -19.66 -0.18
C ARG A 86 10.06 -19.24 -0.02
N GLY A 87 9.52 -18.61 -1.07
CA GLY A 87 8.08 -18.34 -1.11
C GLY A 87 7.31 -19.63 -1.41
N GLU A 88 6.25 -19.87 -0.66
CA GLU A 88 5.30 -20.98 -0.89
C GLU A 88 4.02 -20.43 -1.52
N PHE A 89 3.54 -21.08 -2.58
CA PHE A 89 2.18 -20.81 -3.05
C PHE A 89 1.18 -21.59 -2.21
N VAL A 90 0.20 -20.87 -1.66
CA VAL A 90 -0.91 -21.47 -0.93
C VAL A 90 -2.16 -21.40 -1.79
N ASN A 91 -2.73 -22.56 -2.07
CA ASN A 91 -3.92 -22.72 -2.92
C ASN A 91 -3.81 -22.03 -4.29
N GLU A 92 -2.58 -21.93 -4.85
CA GLU A 92 -2.27 -21.24 -6.11
C GLU A 92 -2.68 -19.74 -6.14
N THR A 93 -3.18 -19.21 -5.03
CA THR A 93 -3.70 -17.84 -4.91
C THR A 93 -2.69 -16.90 -4.25
N PHE A 94 -2.11 -17.36 -3.13
CA PHE A 94 -1.23 -16.54 -2.32
C PHE A 94 0.20 -17.05 -2.36
N LEU A 95 1.14 -16.12 -2.50
CA LEU A 95 2.55 -16.32 -2.21
C LEU A 95 2.80 -15.93 -0.75
N ILE A 96 3.46 -16.79 0.03
CA ILE A 96 3.79 -16.54 1.44
C ILE A 96 5.30 -16.72 1.61
N TRP A 97 5.94 -15.83 2.35
CA TRP A 97 7.37 -15.90 2.68
C TRP A 97 7.65 -15.39 4.08
N ASP A 98 8.81 -15.78 4.62
CA ASP A 98 9.31 -15.27 5.90
C ASP A 98 10.04 -13.95 5.67
N TRP A 99 9.47 -12.84 6.18
CA TRP A 99 10.03 -11.52 5.96
C TRP A 99 11.29 -11.26 6.81
N ILE A 100 11.47 -11.97 7.95
CA ILE A 100 12.66 -11.83 8.79
C ILE A 100 13.86 -12.41 8.05
N THR A 101 13.73 -13.63 7.51
CA THR A 101 14.76 -14.22 6.66
C THR A 101 15.06 -13.34 5.45
N GLN A 102 14.03 -12.70 4.90
CA GLN A 102 14.21 -11.78 3.78
C GLN A 102 15.00 -10.52 4.18
N CYS A 103 14.75 -9.95 5.38
CA CYS A 103 15.54 -8.85 5.93
C CYS A 103 17.02 -9.22 6.07
N GLU A 104 17.31 -10.40 6.60
CA GLU A 104 18.68 -10.90 6.76
C GLU A 104 19.36 -11.05 5.39
N HIS A 105 18.63 -11.56 4.40
CA HIS A 105 19.14 -11.73 3.05
C HIS A 105 19.44 -10.40 2.35
N CYS A 106 18.57 -9.41 2.50
CA CYS A 106 18.73 -8.06 1.94
C CYS A 106 19.81 -7.24 2.66
N ARG A 107 20.34 -7.71 3.80
CA ARG A 107 21.27 -6.99 4.69
C ARG A 107 20.77 -5.63 5.18
N SER A 108 19.51 -5.30 4.92
CA SER A 108 18.84 -4.09 5.41
C SER A 108 17.34 -4.26 5.27
N PRO A 109 16.55 -3.97 6.29
CA PRO A 109 15.09 -3.96 6.18
C PRO A 109 14.58 -2.87 5.22
N LEU A 110 15.40 -1.88 4.91
CA LEU A 110 15.03 -0.74 4.05
C LEU A 110 15.31 -0.99 2.55
N THR A 111 15.95 -2.10 2.19
CA THR A 111 16.42 -2.34 0.82
C THR A 111 15.57 -3.31 0.01
N GLY A 112 14.42 -3.74 0.52
CA GLY A 112 13.60 -4.67 -0.23
C GLY A 112 12.12 -4.59 0.13
N ASN A 113 11.28 -4.37 -0.87
CA ASN A 113 9.82 -4.34 -0.71
C ASN A 113 9.29 -5.62 -0.03
N TYR A 114 9.93 -6.78 -0.30
CA TYR A 114 9.56 -8.06 0.29
C TYR A 114 10.02 -8.26 1.74
N ALA A 115 10.81 -7.35 2.27
CA ALA A 115 11.26 -7.33 3.66
C ALA A 115 10.60 -6.21 4.48
N TYR A 116 9.59 -5.53 3.92
CA TYR A 116 8.93 -4.37 4.51
C TYR A 116 7.48 -4.70 4.89
N PRO A 117 7.24 -5.36 6.04
CA PRO A 117 5.91 -5.88 6.38
C PRO A 117 4.89 -4.80 6.73
N PHE A 118 5.29 -3.65 7.28
CA PHE A 118 4.37 -2.57 7.58
C PHE A 118 4.50 -1.43 6.58
N SER A 119 3.51 -1.31 5.70
CA SER A 119 3.40 -0.20 4.76
C SER A 119 1.95 0.29 4.70
N VAL A 120 1.78 1.61 4.59
CA VAL A 120 0.47 2.25 4.36
C VAL A 120 0.10 2.29 2.88
N ASP A 121 0.86 1.59 2.05
CA ASP A 121 0.78 1.57 0.61
C ASP A 121 0.30 0.20 0.12
N GLY A 122 -1.02 -0.01 0.12
CA GLY A 122 -1.66 -1.22 -0.41
C GLY A 122 -1.39 -2.51 0.40
N HIS A 123 -1.17 -2.43 1.72
CA HIS A 123 -1.09 -3.60 2.58
C HIS A 123 -2.34 -3.76 3.42
N VAL A 124 -2.83 -5.01 3.50
CA VAL A 124 -3.94 -5.42 4.35
C VAL A 124 -3.39 -6.04 5.63
N PHE A 125 -3.99 -5.68 6.76
CA PHE A 125 -3.62 -6.15 8.09
C PHE A 125 -4.85 -6.62 8.85
N LYS A 126 -4.65 -7.45 9.87
CA LYS A 126 -5.65 -7.57 10.93
C LYS A 126 -5.71 -6.28 11.74
N ARG A 127 -6.92 -5.80 12.02
CA ARG A 127 -7.14 -4.58 12.81
C ARG A 127 -6.46 -4.65 14.18
N ASP A 128 -6.64 -5.76 14.90
CA ASP A 128 -6.09 -5.96 16.23
C ASP A 128 -4.55 -5.92 16.27
N LEU A 129 -3.90 -6.36 15.19
CA LEU A 129 -2.45 -6.20 15.03
C LEU A 129 -2.07 -4.72 14.90
N VAL A 130 -2.77 -3.95 14.07
CA VAL A 130 -2.48 -2.52 13.89
C VAL A 130 -2.76 -1.74 15.18
N GLU A 131 -3.87 -2.02 15.87
CA GLU A 131 -4.16 -1.44 17.19
C GLU A 131 -3.06 -1.73 18.20
N LYS A 132 -2.57 -2.97 18.26
CA LYS A 132 -1.45 -3.36 19.11
C LYS A 132 -0.15 -2.61 18.76
N LEU A 133 0.11 -2.39 17.48
CA LEU A 133 1.29 -1.63 17.01
C LEU A 133 1.21 -0.15 17.37
N ILE A 134 0.05 0.47 17.24
CA ILE A 134 -0.18 1.87 17.60
C ILE A 134 -0.14 2.05 19.13
N GLY A 135 -0.61 1.07 19.89
CA GLY A 135 -0.76 1.12 21.34
C GLY A 135 -2.10 1.72 21.79
N ASN A 136 -2.51 1.43 23.02
CA ASN A 136 -3.69 2.02 23.64
C ASN A 136 -3.37 3.40 24.23
N GLU A 137 -4.40 4.19 24.53
CA GLU A 137 -4.22 5.53 25.14
C GLU A 137 -3.45 5.51 26.47
N ASP A 138 -3.51 4.38 27.19
CA ASP A 138 -2.83 4.18 28.48
C ASP A 138 -1.42 3.59 28.34
N ASP A 139 -1.01 3.15 27.15
CA ASP A 139 0.32 2.57 26.96
C ASP A 139 1.41 3.66 26.99
N PHE A 140 2.44 3.42 27.80
CA PHE A 140 3.59 4.33 28.01
C PHE A 140 4.39 4.61 26.72
N VAL A 141 4.10 3.90 25.65
CA VAL A 141 4.77 4.03 24.34
C VAL A 141 3.73 4.31 23.27
N LYS A 142 3.16 5.51 23.32
CA LYS A 142 2.33 6.01 22.22
C LYS A 142 3.21 6.31 21.00
N ILE A 143 2.97 5.61 19.92
CA ILE A 143 3.52 6.04 18.63
C ILE A 143 2.69 7.25 18.20
N LYS A 144 3.27 8.44 18.28
CA LYS A 144 2.68 9.64 17.65
C LYS A 144 3.23 9.78 16.25
N PHE A 145 2.35 10.02 15.31
CA PHE A 145 2.68 10.26 13.91
C PHE A 145 1.78 11.35 13.33
N GLU A 146 2.36 12.21 12.51
CA GLU A 146 1.68 13.36 11.91
C GLU A 146 1.41 13.18 10.41
N THR A 147 2.01 12.16 9.80
CA THR A 147 1.89 11.87 8.35
C THR A 147 1.91 10.36 8.11
N PRO A 148 1.44 9.90 6.93
CA PRO A 148 1.55 8.48 6.55
C PRO A 148 2.98 7.93 6.62
N ASN A 149 3.97 8.68 6.13
CA ASN A 149 5.38 8.28 6.20
C ASN A 149 5.89 8.21 7.64
N ALA A 150 5.48 9.15 8.49
CA ALA A 150 5.80 9.11 9.92
C ALA A 150 5.14 7.91 10.61
N PHE A 151 3.94 7.52 10.20
CA PHE A 151 3.27 6.33 10.71
C PHE A 151 4.07 5.06 10.41
N GLU A 152 4.46 4.85 9.16
CA GLU A 152 5.32 3.72 8.80
C GLU A 152 6.65 3.74 9.58
N GLY A 153 7.39 4.86 9.51
CA GLY A 153 8.69 5.00 10.13
C GLY A 153 8.65 4.79 11.64
N ARG A 154 7.66 5.34 12.33
CA ARG A 154 7.52 5.18 13.79
C ARG A 154 7.22 3.75 14.21
N ILE A 155 6.43 3.01 13.41
CA ILE A 155 6.22 1.58 13.66
C ILE A 155 7.54 0.83 13.51
N TRP A 156 8.37 1.15 12.53
CA TRP A 156 9.70 0.58 12.35
C TRP A 156 10.65 0.90 13.50
N ASP A 157 10.73 2.18 13.89
CA ASP A 157 11.66 2.69 14.91
C ASP A 157 11.36 2.16 16.32
N LYS A 158 10.12 1.73 16.58
CA LYS A 158 9.71 1.19 17.88
C LYS A 158 10.50 -0.05 18.32
N GLY A 159 11.21 -0.68 17.38
CA GLY A 159 11.95 -1.90 17.67
C GLY A 159 10.98 -3.04 18.00
N TRP A 160 10.50 -3.72 16.98
CA TRP A 160 9.55 -4.82 17.17
C TRP A 160 10.19 -5.97 17.92
N ASP A 161 9.48 -6.46 18.91
CA ASP A 161 9.81 -7.78 19.42
C ASP A 161 9.35 -8.82 18.40
N VAL A 162 10.25 -9.11 17.45
CA VAL A 162 10.02 -10.10 16.38
C VAL A 162 9.68 -11.50 16.92
N SER A 163 9.92 -11.76 18.21
CA SER A 163 9.58 -13.04 18.82
C SER A 163 8.07 -13.22 18.98
N VAL A 164 7.31 -12.12 19.06
CA VAL A 164 5.86 -12.12 19.29
C VAL A 164 5.05 -11.60 18.11
N MET A 165 5.72 -11.18 17.03
CA MET A 165 5.06 -10.71 15.81
C MET A 165 4.92 -11.82 14.77
N PRO A 166 3.86 -11.77 13.93
CA PRO A 166 3.74 -12.68 12.80
C PRO A 166 4.96 -12.56 11.88
N LYS A 167 5.52 -13.71 11.47
CA LYS A 167 6.82 -13.76 10.76
C LYS A 167 6.69 -13.81 9.24
N LYS A 168 5.48 -13.89 8.73
CA LYS A 168 5.24 -14.06 7.31
C LYS A 168 4.59 -12.83 6.70
N MET A 169 5.02 -12.51 5.50
CA MET A 169 4.27 -11.66 4.57
C MET A 169 3.59 -12.54 3.54
N SER A 170 2.53 -12.00 2.96
CA SER A 170 1.83 -12.64 1.85
C SER A 170 1.54 -11.64 0.74
N SER A 171 1.36 -12.13 -0.47
CA SER A 171 0.80 -11.39 -1.59
C SER A 171 -0.09 -12.29 -2.44
N PHE A 172 -0.86 -11.72 -3.35
CA PHE A 172 -1.43 -12.48 -4.45
C PHE A 172 -0.31 -12.96 -5.39
N LYS A 173 -0.63 -13.93 -6.26
CA LYS A 173 0.29 -14.42 -7.29
C LYS A 173 0.83 -13.28 -8.15
N GLU A 174 -0.03 -12.33 -8.49
CA GLU A 174 0.33 -11.10 -9.19
C GLU A 174 -0.20 -9.90 -8.40
N SER A 175 0.52 -8.80 -8.43
CA SER A 175 0.11 -7.56 -7.76
C SER A 175 -1.23 -7.04 -8.29
N LEU A 176 -2.01 -6.47 -7.41
CA LEU A 176 -3.32 -5.88 -7.72
C LEU A 176 -3.27 -4.36 -7.72
N VAL A 177 -2.29 -3.81 -7.01
CA VAL A 177 -2.07 -2.38 -6.83
C VAL A 177 -0.69 -2.02 -7.33
N VAL A 178 -0.59 -0.88 -7.98
CA VAL A 178 0.67 -0.20 -8.29
C VAL A 178 0.60 1.20 -7.70
N ASN A 179 1.69 1.63 -7.08
CA ASN A 179 1.88 3.02 -6.72
C ASN A 179 2.48 3.73 -7.94
N SER A 180 1.76 4.69 -8.51
CA SER A 180 2.24 5.52 -9.62
C SER A 180 2.70 6.86 -9.05
N PRO A 181 3.99 7.00 -8.67
CA PRO A 181 4.46 8.13 -7.91
C PRO A 181 4.39 9.40 -8.76
N LEU A 182 3.44 10.27 -8.43
CA LEU A 182 3.24 11.56 -9.08
C LEU A 182 3.53 12.72 -8.13
N ASN A 183 3.60 12.43 -6.83
CA ASN A 183 3.75 13.41 -5.78
C ASN A 183 5.10 13.25 -5.05
N LEU A 184 5.90 14.30 -5.01
CA LEU A 184 7.17 14.35 -4.28
C LEU A 184 6.91 14.76 -2.82
N VAL A 185 6.32 13.88 -2.04
CA VAL A 185 6.12 14.10 -0.58
C VAL A 185 7.34 13.66 0.23
N GLY A 186 8.25 12.90 -0.38
CA GLY A 186 9.46 12.37 0.24
C GLY A 186 10.74 13.10 -0.17
N SER A 187 11.85 12.63 0.38
CA SER A 187 13.19 13.11 -0.01
C SER A 187 13.47 12.77 -1.48
N SER A 188 14.46 13.46 -2.07
CA SER A 188 14.88 13.44 -3.47
C SER A 188 15.21 12.08 -4.11
N GLU A 189 15.02 10.98 -3.40
CA GLU A 189 15.27 9.62 -3.88
C GLU A 189 14.06 9.02 -4.64
N ASN A 190 12.86 9.55 -4.40
CA ASN A 190 11.67 9.15 -5.13
C ASN A 190 11.47 10.07 -6.32
N MET A 191 11.92 9.61 -7.47
CA MET A 191 11.70 10.31 -8.74
C MET A 191 10.26 10.09 -9.16
N SER A 192 9.53 11.16 -9.46
CA SER A 192 8.12 11.10 -9.87
C SER A 192 7.86 12.02 -11.03
N GLY A 193 6.91 11.65 -11.90
CA GLY A 193 6.51 12.43 -13.07
C GLY A 193 7.57 12.55 -14.15
N GLN A 194 8.68 11.81 -14.08
CA GLN A 194 9.79 11.96 -15.03
C GLN A 194 9.60 11.17 -16.33
N LYS A 195 8.89 10.05 -16.25
CA LYS A 195 8.71 9.16 -17.39
C LYS A 195 7.63 9.67 -18.35
N PHE A 196 6.52 10.15 -17.79
CA PHE A 196 5.38 10.62 -18.60
C PHE A 196 5.11 12.12 -18.47
N GLY A 197 5.87 12.83 -17.65
CA GLY A 197 5.86 14.28 -17.56
C GLY A 197 4.54 14.89 -17.06
N VAL A 198 3.74 14.16 -16.30
CA VAL A 198 2.48 14.66 -15.75
C VAL A 198 2.74 15.37 -14.43
N SER A 199 2.31 16.62 -14.30
CA SER A 199 2.40 17.39 -13.07
C SER A 199 1.13 17.33 -12.24
N LEU A 200 1.23 17.66 -10.94
CA LEU A 200 0.07 17.78 -10.05
C LEU A 200 -0.88 18.90 -10.53
N GLU A 201 -0.34 19.98 -11.08
CA GLU A 201 -1.09 21.09 -11.62
C GLU A 201 -1.94 20.64 -12.81
N GLU A 202 -1.38 19.84 -13.71
CA GLU A 202 -2.11 19.27 -14.85
C GLU A 202 -3.21 18.32 -14.41
N LEU A 203 -2.95 17.47 -13.39
CA LEU A 203 -3.96 16.57 -12.83
C LEU A 203 -5.11 17.36 -12.22
N ASN A 204 -4.78 18.38 -11.40
CA ASN A 204 -5.79 19.25 -10.81
C ASN A 204 -6.62 19.99 -11.86
N GLN A 205 -5.96 20.50 -12.91
CA GLN A 205 -6.64 21.18 -14.02
C GLN A 205 -7.61 20.23 -14.73
N LYS A 206 -7.18 19.02 -15.07
CA LYS A 206 -8.06 17.99 -15.67
C LYS A 206 -9.25 17.66 -14.78
N TYR A 207 -9.03 17.50 -13.48
CA TYR A 207 -10.12 17.27 -12.54
C TYR A 207 -11.14 18.44 -12.52
N LEU A 208 -10.65 19.69 -12.51
CA LEU A 208 -11.50 20.88 -12.56
C LEU A 208 -12.25 21.01 -13.89
N GLU A 209 -11.69 20.53 -14.98
CA GLU A 209 -12.31 20.47 -16.30
C GLU A 209 -13.31 19.30 -16.44
N GLY A 210 -13.44 18.46 -15.42
CA GLY A 210 -14.41 17.37 -15.41
C GLY A 210 -13.90 16.06 -15.98
N PHE A 211 -12.59 15.85 -15.97
CA PHE A 211 -12.00 14.56 -16.33
C PHE A 211 -11.70 13.70 -15.12
N ASP A 212 -11.81 12.39 -15.29
CA ASP A 212 -11.33 11.37 -14.36
C ASP A 212 -10.29 10.46 -15.02
N PRO A 213 -9.40 9.82 -14.24
CA PRO A 213 -8.57 8.76 -14.75
C PRO A 213 -9.41 7.64 -15.38
N ASP A 214 -9.04 7.22 -16.58
CA ASP A 214 -9.68 6.11 -17.29
C ASP A 214 -8.89 4.83 -17.16
N LEU A 215 -9.15 4.07 -16.10
CA LEU A 215 -8.43 2.82 -15.82
C LEU A 215 -8.61 1.78 -16.93
N ASP A 216 -9.73 1.84 -17.67
CA ASP A 216 -10.01 0.89 -18.75
C ASP A 216 -9.13 1.11 -20.00
N ASP A 217 -8.65 2.35 -20.20
CA ASP A 217 -7.76 2.73 -21.30
C ASP A 217 -6.26 2.78 -20.90
N MET A 218 -5.94 2.54 -19.64
CA MET A 218 -4.56 2.49 -19.16
C MET A 218 -3.93 1.11 -19.42
N ASP A 219 -2.64 1.12 -19.74
CA ASP A 219 -1.88 -0.11 -19.96
C ASP A 219 -1.22 -0.60 -18.65
N PHE A 220 -1.72 -1.71 -18.12
CA PHE A 220 -1.18 -2.40 -16.96
C PHE A 220 -0.53 -3.75 -17.32
N SER A 221 -0.26 -4.00 -18.60
CA SER A 221 0.30 -5.27 -19.08
C SER A 221 1.74 -5.54 -18.62
N ASN A 222 2.48 -4.49 -18.28
CA ASN A 222 3.90 -4.56 -17.93
C ASN A 222 4.19 -3.94 -16.55
N ILE A 223 3.45 -4.36 -15.53
CA ILE A 223 3.74 -3.99 -14.15
C ILE A 223 4.82 -4.92 -13.63
N GLN A 224 6.00 -4.35 -13.34
CA GLN A 224 7.17 -5.06 -12.82
C GLN A 224 7.67 -4.52 -11.48
N GLY A 225 7.19 -3.38 -11.05
CA GLY A 225 7.52 -2.73 -9.78
C GLY A 225 6.28 -2.34 -9.00
N CYS A 226 6.36 -2.32 -7.68
CA CYS A 226 5.28 -1.82 -6.84
C CYS A 226 5.21 -0.29 -6.85
N HIS A 227 6.30 0.40 -7.19
CA HIS A 227 6.39 1.82 -7.51
C HIS A 227 6.80 1.94 -8.97
N GLN A 228 5.86 2.29 -9.82
CA GLN A 228 6.09 2.37 -11.25
C GLN A 228 5.16 3.42 -11.85
N GLU A 229 5.71 4.41 -12.58
CA GLU A 229 4.90 5.40 -13.27
C GLU A 229 4.06 4.75 -14.38
N ILE A 230 2.76 5.05 -14.35
CA ILE A 230 1.79 4.61 -15.36
C ILE A 230 1.38 5.81 -16.20
N GLN A 231 1.30 5.62 -17.51
CA GLN A 231 0.78 6.66 -18.41
C GLN A 231 -0.71 6.87 -18.15
N LEU A 232 -1.06 7.97 -17.50
CA LEU A 232 -2.44 8.29 -17.18
C LEU A 232 -3.23 8.57 -18.46
N LYS A 233 -4.44 7.99 -18.52
CA LYS A 233 -5.47 8.29 -19.50
C LYS A 233 -6.66 8.89 -18.78
N PHE A 234 -7.42 9.72 -19.49
CA PHE A 234 -8.51 10.46 -18.89
C PHE A 234 -9.75 10.36 -19.74
N LYS A 235 -10.91 10.30 -19.09
CA LYS A 235 -12.24 10.38 -19.72
C LYS A 235 -13.05 11.50 -19.11
N GLU A 236 -13.91 12.13 -19.92
CA GLU A 236 -14.88 13.09 -19.42
C GLU A 236 -15.88 12.42 -18.49
N ILE A 237 -16.16 13.07 -17.38
CA ILE A 237 -17.21 12.65 -16.47
C ILE A 237 -18.54 13.10 -17.06
N ALA A 238 -19.37 12.17 -17.50
CA ALA A 238 -20.73 12.49 -17.90
C ALA A 238 -21.47 13.12 -16.72
N ASN A 239 -21.78 14.42 -16.79
CA ASN A 239 -22.51 15.24 -15.81
C ASN A 239 -21.70 15.96 -14.71
N VAL A 240 -20.61 16.63 -15.04
CA VAL A 240 -20.22 17.79 -14.23
C VAL A 240 -21.18 18.93 -14.60
N ARG A 241 -22.30 19.03 -13.89
CA ARG A 241 -23.11 20.25 -13.94
C ARG A 241 -22.25 21.37 -13.39
N SER A 242 -22.02 22.38 -14.24
CA SER A 242 -21.44 23.65 -13.85
C SER A 242 -22.06 24.14 -12.55
N VAL A 243 -21.23 24.27 -11.53
CA VAL A 243 -21.54 24.98 -10.31
C VAL A 243 -21.44 26.48 -10.55
#